data_33436944df060955341267e34cdd2916
#
_entry.id   33436944df060955341267e34cdd2916
#
_cell.length_a   1.000
_cell.length_b   1.000
_cell.length_c   1.000
_cell.angle_alpha   90.00
_cell.angle_beta   90.00
_cell.angle_gamma   90.00
#
_symmetry.space_group_name_H-M   'P 1'
#
loop_
_entity.id
_entity.type
_entity.pdbx_description
1 polymer ?
#
loop_
_entity_poly.entity_id
_entity_poly.type
_entity_poly.pdbx_seq_one_letter_code
_entity_poly.pdbx_strand_id
1 'polypeptide(L)'
;MSRILKNVHASARRLREAGLLDGLTMREFDALCLPPLPDYTAAHIQRVRAKTKASQAVFAAVLNVGPTTVAAWEQGTKKPSGPAVKLLDLVERKGLEVLA
;
A
#
# COMPACT_ATOMS: atom_id res chain seq x y z
N MET A 1 11.09 3.56 8.18
CA MET A 1 10.50 4.73 8.88
C MET A 1 11.58 5.54 9.55
N SER A 2 11.46 6.84 9.56
CA SER A 2 12.48 7.70 10.17
C SER A 2 12.42 7.63 11.71
N ARG A 3 13.57 7.89 12.34
CA ARG A 3 13.66 7.97 13.79
C ARG A 3 12.80 9.11 14.34
N ILE A 4 12.69 10.21 13.58
CA ILE A 4 11.88 11.37 13.97
C ILE A 4 10.42 10.98 14.10
N LEU A 5 9.86 10.23 13.14
CA LEU A 5 8.46 9.78 13.20
C LEU A 5 8.22 8.84 14.38
N LYS A 6 9.18 7.95 14.68
CA LYS A 6 9.07 7.08 15.84
C LYS A 6 9.06 7.87 17.15
N ASN A 7 9.89 8.90 17.24
CA ASN A 7 9.95 9.75 18.43
C ASN A 7 8.67 10.56 18.60
N VAL A 8 8.13 11.10 17.51
CA VAL A 8 6.85 11.82 17.52
C VAL A 8 5.72 10.89 17.97
N HIS A 9 5.67 9.66 17.43
CA HIS A 9 4.67 8.68 17.81
C HIS A 9 4.75 8.31 19.30
N ALA A 10 5.96 8.07 19.81
CA ALA A 10 6.17 7.76 21.22
C ALA A 10 5.76 8.91 22.14
N SER A 11 6.04 10.15 21.73
CA SER A 11 5.63 11.35 22.47
C SER A 11 4.12 11.50 22.50
N ALA A 12 3.45 11.29 21.36
CA ALA A 12 2.00 11.33 21.26
C ALA A 12 1.34 10.28 22.15
N ARG A 13 1.91 9.07 22.19
CA ARG A 13 1.40 7.99 23.05
C ARG A 13 1.48 8.37 24.52
N ARG A 14 2.60 8.95 24.96
CA ARG A 14 2.77 9.42 26.34
C ARG A 14 1.76 10.51 26.69
N LEU A 15 1.53 11.45 25.77
CA LEU A 15 0.53 12.51 25.96
C LEU A 15 -0.87 11.95 26.11
N ARG A 16 -1.20 10.93 25.31
CA ARG A 16 -2.50 10.25 25.43
C ARG A 16 -2.66 9.54 26.75
N GLU A 17 -1.63 8.82 27.21
CA GLU A 17 -1.62 8.14 28.50
C GLU A 17 -1.79 9.12 29.65
N ALA A 18 -1.28 10.36 29.47
CA ALA A 18 -1.48 11.44 30.43
C ALA A 18 -2.83 12.14 30.28
N GLY A 19 -3.68 11.72 29.33
CA GLY A 19 -4.98 12.32 29.08
C GLY A 19 -4.96 13.59 28.27
N LEU A 20 -3.85 13.90 27.59
CA LEU A 20 -3.67 15.10 26.78
C LEU A 20 -4.05 14.94 25.31
N LEU A 21 -4.19 13.68 24.83
CA LEU A 21 -4.59 13.39 23.45
C LEU A 21 -5.75 12.40 23.48
N ASP A 22 -6.68 12.55 22.52
CA ASP A 22 -7.78 11.61 22.37
C ASP A 22 -7.42 10.43 21.43
N GLY A 23 -8.32 9.46 21.33
CA GLY A 23 -8.10 8.26 20.51
C GLY A 23 -8.01 8.53 19.01
N LEU A 24 -8.72 9.57 18.54
CA LEU A 24 -8.67 9.94 17.13
C LEU A 24 -7.30 10.48 16.75
N THR A 25 -6.73 11.35 17.58
CA THR A 25 -5.38 11.89 17.39
C THR A 25 -4.35 10.76 17.34
N MET A 26 -4.48 9.74 18.21
CA MET A 26 -3.59 8.59 18.19
C MET A 26 -3.69 7.80 16.88
N ARG A 27 -4.89 7.64 16.35
CA ARG A 27 -5.06 6.99 15.04
C ARG A 27 -4.38 7.78 13.92
N GLU A 28 -4.44 9.11 13.96
CA GLU A 28 -3.74 9.96 13.00
C GLU A 28 -2.24 9.75 13.09
N PHE A 29 -1.68 9.71 14.29
CA PHE A 29 -0.26 9.42 14.48
C PHE A 29 0.11 8.00 14.03
N ASP A 30 -0.73 7.02 14.31
CA ASP A 30 -0.52 5.64 13.87
C ASP A 30 -0.47 5.57 12.33
N ALA A 31 -1.36 6.29 11.63
CA ALA A 31 -1.35 6.35 10.17
C ALA A 31 -0.06 6.96 9.62
N LEU A 32 0.45 8.02 10.27
CA LEU A 32 1.71 8.65 9.89
C LEU A 32 2.93 7.74 10.13
N CYS A 33 2.81 6.80 11.05
CA CYS A 33 3.88 5.88 11.42
C CYS A 33 3.79 4.52 10.74
N LEU A 34 2.94 4.36 9.72
CA LEU A 34 2.86 3.12 8.94
C LEU A 34 4.18 2.85 8.23
N PRO A 35 4.57 1.57 8.08
CA PRO A 35 5.75 1.23 7.30
C PRO A 35 5.62 1.73 5.86
N PRO A 36 6.73 2.13 5.22
CA PRO A 36 6.69 2.51 3.82
C PRO A 36 6.31 1.33 2.95
N LEU A 37 5.58 1.61 1.86
CA LEU A 37 5.21 0.60 0.88
C LEU A 37 6.43 0.24 0.02
N PRO A 38 6.51 -1.02 -0.46
CA PRO A 38 7.61 -1.42 -1.34
C PRO A 38 7.58 -0.66 -2.66
N ASP A 39 8.75 -0.58 -3.31
CA ASP A 39 8.85 -0.04 -4.67
C ASP A 39 8.50 -1.17 -5.65
N TYR A 40 7.39 -1.01 -6.36
CA TYR A 40 6.91 -2.04 -7.29
C TYR A 40 7.57 -1.88 -8.65
N THR A 41 8.60 -2.67 -8.90
CA THR A 41 9.23 -2.79 -10.22
C THR A 41 8.33 -3.59 -11.16
N ALA A 42 8.60 -3.52 -12.47
CA ALA A 42 7.88 -4.31 -13.47
C ALA A 42 7.90 -5.80 -13.13
N ALA A 43 9.07 -6.34 -12.78
CA ALA A 43 9.21 -7.75 -12.42
C ALA A 43 8.41 -8.10 -11.17
N HIS A 44 8.38 -7.23 -10.17
CA HIS A 44 7.62 -7.45 -8.95
C HIS A 44 6.12 -7.51 -9.23
N ILE A 45 5.61 -6.61 -10.06
CA ILE A 45 4.19 -6.58 -10.46
C ILE A 45 3.83 -7.87 -11.20
N GLN A 46 4.69 -8.32 -12.12
CA GLN A 46 4.49 -9.59 -12.82
C GLN A 46 4.39 -10.77 -11.84
N ARG A 47 5.25 -10.81 -10.83
CA ARG A 47 5.22 -11.86 -9.80
C ARG A 47 3.94 -11.82 -8.98
N VAL A 48 3.48 -10.62 -8.59
CA VAL A 48 2.24 -10.46 -7.83
C VAL A 48 1.06 -10.99 -8.65
N ARG A 49 0.97 -10.60 -9.92
CA ARG A 49 -0.09 -11.10 -10.79
C ARG A 49 0.00 -12.61 -10.99
N ALA A 50 1.18 -13.14 -11.21
CA ALA A 50 1.38 -14.58 -11.39
C ALA A 50 0.90 -15.40 -10.20
N LYS A 51 1.11 -14.88 -8.98
CA LYS A 51 0.61 -15.53 -7.75
C LYS A 51 -0.91 -15.59 -7.70
N THR A 52 -1.60 -14.62 -8.29
CA THR A 52 -3.06 -14.60 -8.33
C THR A 52 -3.63 -15.48 -9.43
N LYS A 53 -2.80 -15.92 -10.36
CA LYS A 53 -3.20 -16.69 -11.56
C LYS A 53 -4.19 -15.94 -12.45
N ALA A 54 -4.26 -14.63 -12.35
CA ALA A 54 -5.15 -13.80 -13.15
C ALA A 54 -4.44 -13.33 -14.43
N SER A 55 -5.23 -13.16 -15.51
CA SER A 55 -4.74 -12.49 -16.72
C SER A 55 -4.54 -10.99 -16.43
N GLN A 56 -3.84 -10.29 -17.33
CA GLN A 56 -3.70 -8.84 -17.21
C GLN A 56 -5.07 -8.14 -17.18
N ALA A 57 -6.01 -8.60 -18.01
CA ALA A 57 -7.36 -8.01 -18.09
C ALA A 57 -8.13 -8.21 -16.77
N VAL A 58 -8.12 -9.41 -16.21
CA VAL A 58 -8.80 -9.69 -14.95
C VAL A 58 -8.14 -8.92 -13.80
N PHE A 59 -6.83 -8.92 -13.75
CA PHE A 59 -6.06 -8.20 -12.72
C PHE A 59 -6.39 -6.70 -12.76
N ALA A 60 -6.40 -6.12 -13.98
CA ALA A 60 -6.74 -4.71 -14.16
C ALA A 60 -8.18 -4.41 -13.74
N ALA A 61 -9.12 -5.28 -14.09
CA ALA A 61 -10.52 -5.10 -13.72
C ALA A 61 -10.71 -5.08 -12.20
N VAL A 62 -10.05 -5.99 -11.49
CA VAL A 62 -10.14 -6.06 -10.02
C VAL A 62 -9.51 -4.81 -9.37
N LEU A 63 -8.41 -4.31 -9.93
CA LEU A 63 -7.76 -3.09 -9.45
C LEU A 63 -8.48 -1.82 -9.90
N ASN A 64 -9.49 -1.95 -10.76
CA ASN A 64 -10.23 -0.82 -11.34
C ASN A 64 -9.34 0.11 -12.16
N VAL A 65 -8.45 -0.47 -12.97
CA VAL A 65 -7.60 0.25 -13.91
C VAL A 65 -7.73 -0.39 -15.29
N GLY A 66 -7.25 0.30 -16.33
CA GLY A 66 -7.29 -0.26 -17.69
C GLY A 66 -6.28 -1.38 -17.89
N PRO A 67 -6.56 -2.35 -18.77
CA PRO A 67 -5.60 -3.41 -19.10
C PRO A 67 -4.28 -2.86 -19.66
N THR A 68 -4.34 -1.78 -20.43
CA THR A 68 -3.16 -1.09 -20.94
C THR A 68 -2.30 -0.52 -19.82
N THR A 69 -2.91 -0.09 -18.73
CA THR A 69 -2.20 0.41 -17.55
C THR A 69 -1.38 -0.71 -16.90
N VAL A 70 -1.98 -1.88 -16.68
CA VAL A 70 -1.26 -3.03 -16.12
C VAL A 70 -0.15 -3.48 -17.06
N ALA A 71 -0.41 -3.52 -18.37
CA ALA A 71 0.61 -3.87 -19.36
C ALA A 71 1.79 -2.89 -19.30
N ALA A 72 1.53 -1.58 -19.19
CA ALA A 72 2.57 -0.57 -19.08
C ALA A 72 3.40 -0.74 -17.81
N TRP A 73 2.77 -1.07 -16.67
CA TRP A 73 3.49 -1.37 -15.43
C TRP A 73 4.42 -2.57 -15.61
N GLU A 74 3.93 -3.64 -16.24
CA GLU A 74 4.70 -4.87 -16.42
C GLU A 74 5.80 -4.74 -17.46
N GLN A 75 5.68 -3.78 -18.37
CA GLN A 75 6.72 -3.44 -19.34
C GLN A 75 7.73 -2.43 -18.82
N GLY A 76 7.42 -1.79 -17.69
CA GLY A 76 8.28 -0.78 -17.08
C GLY A 76 8.17 0.59 -17.72
N THR A 77 7.20 0.82 -18.62
CA THR A 77 7.00 2.12 -19.27
C THR A 77 6.27 3.12 -18.40
N LYS A 78 5.51 2.64 -17.41
CA LYS A 78 4.85 3.47 -16.40
C LYS A 78 4.97 2.83 -15.04
N LYS A 79 4.98 3.64 -14.00
CA LYS A 79 4.97 3.17 -12.61
C LYS A 79 3.59 3.35 -12.01
N PRO A 80 3.16 2.46 -11.11
CA PRO A 80 1.90 2.65 -10.40
C PRO A 80 1.96 3.90 -9.51
N SER A 81 0.84 4.61 -9.43
CA SER A 81 0.68 5.77 -8.53
C SER A 81 0.54 5.30 -7.09
N GLY A 82 0.54 6.27 -6.13
CA GLY A 82 0.41 5.95 -4.72
C GLY A 82 -0.77 5.05 -4.37
N PRO A 83 -2.01 5.38 -4.78
CA PRO A 83 -3.16 4.49 -4.51
C PRO A 83 -3.01 3.11 -5.13
N ALA A 84 -2.47 3.02 -6.34
CA ALA A 84 -2.25 1.73 -7.00
C ALA A 84 -1.21 0.89 -6.27
N VAL A 85 -0.16 1.51 -5.74
CA VAL A 85 0.85 0.81 -4.93
C VAL A 85 0.21 0.20 -3.68
N LYS A 86 -0.70 0.93 -3.03
CA LYS A 86 -1.41 0.40 -1.86
C LYS A 86 -2.28 -0.81 -2.23
N LEU A 87 -2.98 -0.74 -3.36
CA LEU A 87 -3.80 -1.86 -3.85
C LEU A 87 -2.93 -3.08 -4.17
N LEU A 88 -1.79 -2.87 -4.83
CA LEU A 88 -0.85 -3.94 -5.13
C LEU A 88 -0.31 -4.60 -3.86
N ASP A 89 -0.01 -3.80 -2.84
CA ASP A 89 0.44 -4.30 -1.55
C ASP A 89 -0.63 -5.17 -0.88
N LEU A 90 -1.89 -4.74 -0.90
CA LEU A 90 -3.00 -5.51 -0.36
C LEU A 90 -3.17 -6.86 -1.09
N VAL A 91 -3.11 -6.84 -2.41
CA VAL A 91 -3.22 -8.05 -3.23
C VAL A 91 -2.06 -9.01 -2.94
N GLU A 92 -0.85 -8.48 -2.82
CA GLU A 92 0.33 -9.30 -2.53
C GLU A 92 0.22 -10.00 -1.18
N ARG A 93 -0.25 -9.30 -0.16
CA ARG A 93 -0.34 -9.84 1.20
C ARG A 93 -1.58 -10.68 1.45
N LYS A 94 -2.71 -10.33 0.84
CA LYS A 94 -4.01 -10.91 1.18
C LYS A 94 -4.71 -11.61 0.01
N GLY A 95 -4.15 -11.53 -1.19
CA GLY A 95 -4.75 -12.11 -2.38
C GLY A 95 -5.73 -11.17 -3.07
N LEU A 96 -6.09 -11.53 -4.30
CA LEU A 96 -6.93 -10.70 -5.16
C LEU A 96 -8.36 -10.55 -4.61
N GLU A 97 -8.81 -11.51 -3.83
CA GLU A 97 -10.17 -11.54 -3.27
C GLU A 97 -10.45 -10.36 -2.34
N VAL A 98 -9.44 -9.75 -1.77
CA VAL A 98 -9.62 -8.58 -0.89
C VAL A 98 -10.25 -7.40 -1.63
N LEU A 99 -10.10 -7.35 -2.96
CA LEU A 99 -10.63 -6.28 -3.80
C LEU A 99 -11.87 -6.71 -4.59
N ALA A 100 -12.20 -7.97 -4.57
CA ALA A 100 -13.33 -8.50 -5.34
C ALA A 100 -14.67 -8.37 -4.60
#